data_0b0035b54ef3fda24adfe94f86bd852b
#
_entry.id   0b0035b54ef3fda24adfe94f86bd852b
#
_cell.length_a   1.000
_cell.length_b   1.000
_cell.length_c   1.000
_cell.angle_alpha   90.00
_cell.angle_beta   90.00
_cell.angle_gamma   90.00
#
_symmetry.space_group_name_H-M   'P 1'
#
loop_
_entity.id
_entity.type
_entity.pdbx_description
1 polymer ?
#
loop_
_entity_poly.entity_id
_entity_poly.type
_entity_poly.pdbx_seq_one_letter_code
_entity_poly.pdbx_strand_id
1 'polypeptide(L)'
;MSASTPPPPPRPTVVVVTGLSGAGKSTTLRTLEDLGFFCVDNLPTALAPHAVELCEKGGMSRVALGMDVRVRAFLGEVGNVLSKLDGGGARDVQLVFLDASDEAILRRFSETRRPHPLSTGEGALAVLDGVRIERERLAPLRARATRIFDTTRLSVHELRRIIISHFGPASGGAPRMATRVVSFGFKYGPPVDADVVFDVRFLDNPYFVPHLKALPGTNQAVTDYVMALPETAEFLKKTRDLLLFVMPRYEREGKSYLTIGIGCTGGRHRSVVIAQSLGDSLANALQTSVMVVHRDVDRSSGGASAGRESVPQSPTSETRMSEIELKGMSAPPPPNGRGDR
;
A
#
# COMPACT_ATOMS: atom_id res chain seq x y z
N MET A 1 -44.85 2.28 -22.90
CA MET A 1 -43.41 2.53 -22.57
C MET A 1 -43.33 2.61 -21.05
N SER A 2 -43.02 1.49 -20.39
CA SER A 2 -42.86 1.45 -18.94
C SER A 2 -41.47 2.02 -18.60
N ALA A 3 -41.45 3.17 -17.94
CA ALA A 3 -40.23 3.74 -17.40
C ALA A 3 -39.69 2.80 -16.31
N SER A 4 -38.57 2.15 -16.57
CA SER A 4 -37.85 1.37 -15.56
C SER A 4 -37.34 2.34 -14.50
N THR A 5 -37.87 2.23 -13.29
CA THR A 5 -37.36 2.95 -12.11
C THR A 5 -35.86 2.63 -11.94
N PRO A 6 -35.00 3.64 -11.81
CA PRO A 6 -33.58 3.39 -11.57
C PRO A 6 -33.38 2.56 -10.30
N PRO A 7 -32.41 1.64 -10.26
CA PRO A 7 -32.16 0.86 -9.05
C PRO A 7 -31.86 1.80 -7.88
N PRO A 8 -32.29 1.46 -6.65
CA PRO A 8 -32.02 2.27 -5.48
C PRO A 8 -30.49 2.41 -5.30
N PRO A 9 -30.01 3.55 -4.78
CA PRO A 9 -28.58 3.76 -4.54
C PRO A 9 -28.05 2.68 -3.60
N PRO A 10 -26.79 2.24 -3.79
CA PRO A 10 -26.19 1.23 -2.92
C PRO A 10 -26.17 1.72 -1.48
N ARG A 11 -26.57 0.84 -0.55
CA ARG A 11 -26.57 1.15 0.89
C ARG A 11 -25.13 1.40 1.36
N PRO A 12 -24.92 2.34 2.31
CA PRO A 12 -23.61 2.48 2.95
C PRO A 12 -23.16 1.16 3.59
N THR A 13 -21.90 0.82 3.39
CA THR A 13 -21.33 -0.43 3.92
C THR A 13 -20.44 -0.11 5.13
N VAL A 14 -20.71 -0.77 6.25
CA VAL A 14 -19.93 -0.66 7.48
C VAL A 14 -19.32 -2.02 7.82
N VAL A 15 -18.01 -2.10 7.81
CA VAL A 15 -17.25 -3.32 8.18
C VAL A 15 -16.65 -3.14 9.57
N VAL A 16 -17.10 -3.94 10.52
CA VAL A 16 -16.55 -3.99 11.86
C VAL A 16 -15.52 -5.12 11.92
N VAL A 17 -14.24 -4.77 12.10
CA VAL A 17 -13.12 -5.72 12.17
C VAL A 17 -12.72 -5.95 13.61
N THR A 18 -12.84 -7.19 14.09
CA THR A 18 -12.41 -7.61 15.41
C THR A 18 -11.74 -8.98 15.35
N GLY A 19 -11.31 -9.53 16.48
CA GLY A 19 -10.66 -10.84 16.54
C GLY A 19 -9.43 -10.83 17.43
N LEU A 20 -8.77 -11.98 17.54
CA LEU A 20 -7.63 -12.19 18.42
C LEU A 20 -6.44 -11.27 18.08
N SER A 21 -5.72 -10.87 19.11
CA SER A 21 -4.46 -10.16 18.95
C SER A 21 -3.46 -11.02 18.17
N GLY A 22 -2.83 -10.45 17.13
CA GLY A 22 -1.97 -11.22 16.23
C GLY A 22 -2.69 -11.99 15.12
N ALA A 23 -4.04 -11.98 15.05
CA ALA A 23 -4.81 -12.65 14.00
C ALA A 23 -4.88 -11.87 12.67
N GLY A 24 -4.31 -10.64 12.56
CA GLY A 24 -4.21 -9.91 11.31
C GLY A 24 -5.18 -8.73 11.16
N LYS A 25 -5.74 -8.19 12.24
CA LYS A 25 -6.65 -7.02 12.21
C LYS A 25 -6.07 -5.82 11.44
N SER A 26 -4.84 -5.42 11.75
CA SER A 26 -4.20 -4.26 11.08
C SER A 26 -3.96 -4.51 9.59
N THR A 27 -3.64 -5.75 9.19
CA THR A 27 -3.53 -6.12 7.77
C THR A 27 -4.89 -5.99 7.07
N THR A 28 -5.95 -6.46 7.72
CA THR A 28 -7.32 -6.37 7.18
C THR A 28 -7.76 -4.92 7.00
N LEU A 29 -7.54 -4.06 8.02
CA LEU A 29 -7.90 -2.65 7.95
C LEU A 29 -7.13 -1.91 6.84
N ARG A 30 -5.83 -2.11 6.72
CA ARG A 30 -5.03 -1.54 5.61
C ARG A 30 -5.52 -2.02 4.25
N THR A 31 -5.91 -3.28 4.14
CA THR A 31 -6.45 -3.81 2.88
C THR A 31 -7.81 -3.19 2.55
N LEU A 32 -8.67 -2.96 3.53
CA LEU A 32 -9.95 -2.25 3.34
C LEU A 32 -9.72 -0.79 2.95
N GLU A 33 -8.71 -0.12 3.52
CA GLU A 33 -8.30 1.23 3.14
C GLU A 33 -7.87 1.28 1.67
N ASP A 34 -7.03 0.33 1.22
CA ASP A 34 -6.65 0.18 -0.19
C ASP A 34 -7.85 -0.06 -1.12
N LEU A 35 -8.95 -0.61 -0.60
CA LEU A 35 -10.22 -0.81 -1.31
C LEU A 35 -11.14 0.41 -1.26
N GLY A 36 -10.70 1.52 -0.68
CA GLY A 36 -11.45 2.77 -0.59
C GLY A 36 -12.44 2.84 0.58
N PHE A 37 -12.27 2.04 1.62
CA PHE A 37 -12.97 2.25 2.89
C PHE A 37 -12.28 3.35 3.69
N PHE A 38 -13.06 4.18 4.35
CA PHE A 38 -12.53 5.04 5.41
C PHE A 38 -12.33 4.20 6.68
N CYS A 39 -11.08 4.04 7.09
CA CYS A 39 -10.72 3.14 8.19
C CYS A 39 -10.46 3.91 9.49
N VAL A 40 -11.08 3.47 10.59
CA VAL A 40 -10.79 3.96 11.95
C VAL A 40 -10.37 2.77 12.79
N ASP A 41 -9.12 2.75 13.27
CA ASP A 41 -8.61 1.69 14.13
C ASP A 41 -8.71 2.07 15.61
N ASN A 42 -8.77 1.06 16.47
CA ASN A 42 -8.80 1.23 17.94
C ASN A 42 -9.97 2.08 18.46
N LEU A 43 -11.10 2.07 17.76
CA LEU A 43 -12.25 2.86 18.15
C LEU A 43 -12.96 2.25 19.37
N PRO A 44 -13.22 3.02 20.44
CA PRO A 44 -14.10 2.59 21.53
C PRO A 44 -15.49 2.25 21.00
N THR A 45 -16.01 1.10 21.40
CA THR A 45 -17.28 0.55 20.84
C THR A 45 -18.45 1.53 20.95
N ALA A 46 -18.53 2.27 22.06
CA ALA A 46 -19.60 3.26 22.28
C ALA A 46 -19.58 4.42 21.27
N LEU A 47 -18.45 4.73 20.69
CA LEU A 47 -18.29 5.82 19.71
C LEU A 47 -18.55 5.38 18.26
N ALA A 48 -18.66 4.09 18.01
CA ALA A 48 -18.78 3.54 16.66
C ALA A 48 -20.00 4.08 15.88
N PRO A 49 -21.22 4.17 16.43
CA PRO A 49 -22.36 4.73 15.72
C PRO A 49 -22.14 6.20 15.34
N HIS A 50 -21.59 7.00 16.25
CA HIS A 50 -21.33 8.41 16.02
C HIS A 50 -20.23 8.63 14.95
N ALA A 51 -19.19 7.81 14.98
CA ALA A 51 -18.11 7.86 13.97
C ALA A 51 -18.67 7.57 12.57
N VAL A 52 -19.54 6.56 12.43
CA VAL A 52 -20.18 6.25 11.13
C VAL A 52 -21.05 7.40 10.66
N GLU A 53 -21.88 7.99 11.52
CA GLU A 53 -22.72 9.14 11.17
C GLU A 53 -21.89 10.34 10.68
N LEU A 54 -20.75 10.61 11.32
CA LEU A 54 -19.84 11.67 10.89
C LEU A 54 -19.22 11.37 9.51
N CYS A 55 -18.82 10.13 9.27
CA CYS A 55 -18.29 9.70 7.98
C CYS A 55 -19.32 9.87 6.87
N GLU A 56 -20.57 9.46 7.12
CA GLU A 56 -21.69 9.60 6.16
C GLU A 56 -21.99 11.07 5.85
N LYS A 57 -22.02 11.93 6.87
CA LYS A 57 -22.17 13.40 6.68
C LYS A 57 -21.02 13.98 5.85
N GLY A 58 -19.83 13.38 5.91
CA GLY A 58 -18.68 13.69 5.07
C GLY A 58 -18.73 13.07 3.66
N GLY A 59 -19.83 12.38 3.29
CA GLY A 59 -20.00 11.75 1.97
C GLY A 59 -19.37 10.38 1.82
N MET A 60 -18.89 9.76 2.91
CA MET A 60 -18.26 8.44 2.89
C MET A 60 -19.33 7.35 2.99
N SER A 61 -19.44 6.51 1.97
CA SER A 61 -20.38 5.38 1.92
C SER A 61 -19.76 4.02 2.31
N ARG A 62 -18.44 3.96 2.53
CA ARG A 62 -17.72 2.74 2.89
C ARG A 62 -16.84 3.02 4.10
N VAL A 63 -17.17 2.44 5.25
CA VAL A 63 -16.47 2.68 6.52
C VAL A 63 -16.01 1.35 7.10
N ALA A 64 -14.78 1.27 7.59
CA ALA A 64 -14.26 0.12 8.31
C ALA A 64 -13.80 0.53 9.72
N LEU A 65 -14.27 -0.18 10.74
CA LEU A 65 -14.01 0.12 12.14
C LEU A 65 -13.21 -1.03 12.77
N GLY A 66 -11.97 -0.77 13.16
CA GLY A 66 -11.19 -1.66 14.01
C GLY A 66 -11.63 -1.53 15.45
N MET A 67 -12.32 -2.53 15.97
CA MET A 67 -12.75 -2.54 17.37
C MET A 67 -11.82 -3.39 18.22
N ASP A 68 -11.23 -2.75 19.22
CA ASP A 68 -10.47 -3.41 20.25
C ASP A 68 -11.33 -3.61 21.51
N VAL A 69 -11.74 -4.85 21.74
CA VAL A 69 -12.69 -5.23 22.80
C VAL A 69 -11.97 -5.74 24.05
N ARG A 70 -10.73 -5.29 24.29
CA ARG A 70 -9.97 -5.65 25.50
C ARG A 70 -10.62 -5.18 26.80
N VAL A 71 -11.49 -4.19 26.74
CA VAL A 71 -12.19 -3.64 27.89
C VAL A 71 -13.52 -4.39 28.12
N ARG A 72 -13.63 -5.10 29.24
CA ARG A 72 -14.82 -5.90 29.60
C ARG A 72 -16.15 -5.13 29.51
N ALA A 73 -16.15 -3.85 29.79
CA ALA A 73 -17.37 -3.00 29.73
C ALA A 73 -18.00 -2.95 28.34
N PHE A 74 -17.24 -3.18 27.26
CA PHE A 74 -17.75 -3.07 25.89
C PHE A 74 -18.41 -4.34 25.34
N LEU A 75 -18.13 -5.51 25.95
CA LEU A 75 -18.66 -6.80 25.47
C LEU A 75 -20.18 -6.93 25.66
N GLY A 76 -20.71 -6.37 26.75
CA GLY A 76 -22.16 -6.40 27.03
C GLY A 76 -23.00 -5.54 26.08
N GLU A 77 -22.40 -4.51 25.47
CA GLU A 77 -23.12 -3.53 24.65
C GLU A 77 -23.00 -3.78 23.15
N VAL A 78 -22.17 -4.71 22.71
CA VAL A 78 -21.90 -4.95 21.27
C VAL A 78 -23.14 -5.22 20.48
N GLY A 79 -24.11 -5.97 21.01
CA GLY A 79 -25.41 -6.20 20.36
C GLY A 79 -26.15 -4.91 20.05
N ASN A 80 -26.21 -4.02 21.04
CA ASN A 80 -26.86 -2.71 20.91
C ASN A 80 -26.12 -1.81 19.93
N VAL A 81 -24.78 -1.86 19.95
CA VAL A 81 -23.95 -1.07 19.03
C VAL A 81 -24.12 -1.55 17.59
N LEU A 82 -24.11 -2.86 17.34
CA LEU A 82 -24.34 -3.41 16.00
C LEU A 82 -25.75 -3.05 15.48
N SER A 83 -26.78 -3.11 16.33
CA SER A 83 -28.14 -2.69 15.96
C SER A 83 -28.21 -1.19 15.64
N LYS A 84 -27.50 -0.36 16.39
CA LYS A 84 -27.39 1.08 16.10
C LYS A 84 -26.62 1.36 14.82
N LEU A 85 -25.58 0.59 14.52
CA LEU A 85 -24.82 0.69 13.28
C LEU A 85 -25.69 0.31 12.08
N ASP A 86 -26.53 -0.74 12.20
CA ASP A 86 -27.46 -1.17 11.14
C ASP A 86 -28.52 -0.11 10.83
N GLY A 87 -28.92 0.67 11.83
CA GLY A 87 -29.89 1.76 11.66
C GLY A 87 -31.24 1.29 11.11
N GLY A 88 -31.69 0.09 11.51
CA GLY A 88 -32.95 -0.50 11.01
C GLY A 88 -32.89 -0.95 9.55
N GLY A 89 -31.74 -1.41 9.08
CA GLY A 89 -31.52 -1.86 7.70
C GLY A 89 -31.10 -0.75 6.75
N ALA A 90 -30.79 0.45 7.26
CA ALA A 90 -30.32 1.56 6.44
C ALA A 90 -28.89 1.33 5.92
N ARG A 91 -28.11 0.50 6.61
CA ARG A 91 -26.72 0.18 6.28
C ARG A 91 -26.50 -1.32 6.12
N ASP A 92 -25.53 -1.70 5.28
CA ASP A 92 -25.01 -3.08 5.23
C ASP A 92 -23.88 -3.19 6.27
N VAL A 93 -24.20 -3.78 7.43
CA VAL A 93 -23.24 -3.94 8.54
C VAL A 93 -22.68 -5.35 8.55
N GLN A 94 -21.37 -5.49 8.42
CA GLN A 94 -20.68 -6.77 8.44
C GLN A 94 -19.70 -6.84 9.61
N LEU A 95 -19.91 -7.79 10.51
CA LEU A 95 -18.98 -8.10 11.60
C LEU A 95 -18.00 -9.18 11.15
N VAL A 96 -16.74 -8.78 10.95
CA VAL A 96 -15.63 -9.64 10.55
C VAL A 96 -14.82 -10.03 11.79
N PHE A 97 -14.71 -11.31 12.03
CA PHE A 97 -13.91 -11.87 13.10
C PHE A 97 -12.67 -12.57 12.54
N LEU A 98 -11.48 -12.14 12.98
CA LEU A 98 -10.21 -12.78 12.64
C LEU A 98 -9.81 -13.74 13.75
N ASP A 99 -9.68 -15.01 13.39
CA ASP A 99 -9.29 -16.10 14.28
C ASP A 99 -7.94 -16.67 13.86
N ALA A 100 -7.24 -17.30 14.79
CA ALA A 100 -6.05 -18.10 14.51
C ALA A 100 -5.81 -19.09 15.64
N SER A 101 -5.09 -20.18 15.37
CA SER A 101 -4.71 -21.12 16.44
C SER A 101 -3.76 -20.48 17.44
N ASP A 102 -3.75 -21.01 18.65
CA ASP A 102 -2.89 -20.50 19.74
C ASP A 102 -1.41 -20.59 19.35
N GLU A 103 -1.01 -21.67 18.67
CA GLU A 103 0.36 -21.85 18.18
C GLU A 103 0.74 -20.81 17.11
N ALA A 104 -0.19 -20.47 16.20
CA ALA A 104 0.06 -19.47 15.18
C ALA A 104 0.22 -18.07 15.79
N ILE A 105 -0.61 -17.75 16.77
CA ILE A 105 -0.52 -16.49 17.52
C ILE A 105 0.78 -16.43 18.31
N LEU A 106 1.12 -17.48 19.05
CA LEU A 106 2.37 -17.54 19.81
C LEU A 106 3.58 -17.30 18.92
N ARG A 107 3.65 -17.98 17.76
CA ARG A 107 4.72 -17.79 16.79
C ARG A 107 4.83 -16.32 16.33
N ARG A 108 3.70 -15.69 15.97
CA ARG A 108 3.65 -14.29 15.52
C ARG A 108 4.09 -13.31 16.60
N PHE A 109 3.73 -13.56 17.85
CA PHE A 109 4.20 -12.73 18.98
C PHE A 109 5.70 -12.92 19.23
N SER A 110 6.21 -14.15 19.09
CA SER A 110 7.66 -14.41 19.20
C SER A 110 8.46 -13.70 18.11
N GLU A 111 7.98 -13.70 16.87
CA GLU A 111 8.61 -13.01 15.75
C GLU A 111 8.62 -11.49 15.93
N THR A 112 7.56 -10.90 16.45
CA THR A 112 7.43 -9.45 16.64
C THR A 112 8.02 -8.94 17.95
N ARG A 113 8.38 -9.83 18.87
CA ARG A 113 8.90 -9.51 20.22
C ARG A 113 8.01 -8.56 21.02
N ARG A 114 6.71 -8.60 20.79
CA ARG A 114 5.74 -7.78 21.53
C ARG A 114 5.07 -8.60 22.60
N PRO A 115 4.83 -8.04 23.80
CA PRO A 115 4.01 -8.72 24.82
C PRO A 115 2.56 -8.82 24.36
N HIS A 116 1.87 -9.89 24.75
CA HIS A 116 0.42 -9.97 24.50
C HIS A 116 -0.31 -8.97 25.40
N PRO A 117 -1.31 -8.23 24.87
CA PRO A 117 -1.98 -7.16 25.63
C PRO A 117 -2.64 -7.59 26.95
N LEU A 118 -2.99 -8.86 27.09
CA LEU A 118 -3.61 -9.43 28.28
C LEU A 118 -2.66 -10.36 29.06
N SER A 119 -1.38 -10.41 28.72
CA SER A 119 -0.40 -11.19 29.48
C SER A 119 -0.09 -10.49 30.82
N THR A 120 -0.05 -11.26 31.92
CA THR A 120 0.28 -10.77 33.25
C THR A 120 1.67 -11.22 33.74
N GLY A 121 2.49 -11.81 32.88
CA GLY A 121 3.82 -12.32 33.18
C GLY A 121 4.76 -12.22 31.97
N GLU A 122 5.92 -12.85 32.08
CA GLU A 122 6.93 -12.87 30.99
C GLU A 122 7.00 -14.26 30.34
N GLY A 123 7.42 -14.27 29.07
CA GLY A 123 7.67 -15.48 28.30
C GLY A 123 6.45 -16.05 27.54
N ALA A 124 6.66 -17.22 26.94
CA ALA A 124 5.69 -17.85 26.04
C ALA A 124 4.40 -18.30 26.75
N LEU A 125 4.50 -18.75 27.99
CA LEU A 125 3.33 -19.17 28.78
C LEU A 125 2.39 -18.01 29.10
N ALA A 126 2.94 -16.82 29.39
CA ALA A 126 2.16 -15.63 29.63
C ALA A 126 1.40 -15.18 28.35
N VAL A 127 1.98 -15.37 27.16
CA VAL A 127 1.30 -15.11 25.89
C VAL A 127 0.12 -16.06 25.69
N LEU A 128 0.29 -17.36 25.92
CA LEU A 128 -0.78 -18.35 25.80
C LEU A 128 -1.94 -18.08 26.74
N ASP A 129 -1.66 -17.74 27.99
CA ASP A 129 -2.70 -17.39 28.94
C ASP A 129 -3.47 -16.13 28.51
N GLY A 130 -2.75 -15.13 28.03
CA GLY A 130 -3.35 -13.92 27.43
C GLY A 130 -4.28 -14.25 26.25
N VAL A 131 -3.85 -15.13 25.34
CA VAL A 131 -4.64 -15.58 24.17
C VAL A 131 -5.91 -16.31 24.62
N ARG A 132 -5.81 -17.21 25.61
CA ARG A 132 -6.97 -17.94 26.13
C ARG A 132 -8.00 -17.01 26.76
N ILE A 133 -7.55 -16.08 27.59
CA ILE A 133 -8.41 -15.05 28.19
C ILE A 133 -9.07 -14.18 27.10
N GLU A 134 -8.32 -13.80 26.06
CA GLU A 134 -8.86 -13.01 24.95
C GLU A 134 -9.90 -13.80 24.18
N ARG A 135 -9.64 -15.07 23.86
CA ARG A 135 -10.57 -15.97 23.18
C ARG A 135 -11.89 -16.14 23.93
N GLU A 136 -11.83 -16.39 25.24
CA GLU A 136 -13.03 -16.48 26.07
C GLU A 136 -13.83 -15.17 26.07
N ARG A 137 -13.16 -14.04 26.20
CA ARG A 137 -13.79 -12.72 26.17
C ARG A 137 -14.44 -12.43 24.82
N LEU A 138 -13.80 -12.81 23.71
CA LEU A 138 -14.30 -12.54 22.36
C LEU A 138 -15.29 -13.59 21.84
N ALA A 139 -15.53 -14.69 22.56
CA ALA A 139 -16.46 -15.75 22.11
C ALA A 139 -17.86 -15.22 21.77
N PRO A 140 -18.48 -14.28 22.51
CA PRO A 140 -19.79 -13.72 22.15
C PRO A 140 -19.77 -12.94 20.83
N LEU A 141 -18.68 -12.25 20.51
CA LEU A 141 -18.50 -11.54 19.26
C LEU A 141 -18.29 -12.49 18.09
N ARG A 142 -17.46 -13.52 18.31
CA ARG A 142 -17.23 -14.59 17.33
C ARG A 142 -18.55 -15.25 16.93
N ALA A 143 -19.43 -15.53 17.89
CA ALA A 143 -20.75 -16.13 17.65
C ALA A 143 -21.69 -15.25 16.84
N ARG A 144 -21.51 -13.92 16.86
CA ARG A 144 -22.31 -12.94 16.10
C ARG A 144 -21.64 -12.50 14.80
N ALA A 145 -20.43 -12.98 14.53
CA ALA A 145 -19.69 -12.57 13.33
C ALA A 145 -20.47 -12.98 12.06
N THR A 146 -20.63 -12.03 11.17
CA THR A 146 -21.14 -12.26 9.82
C THR A 146 -20.17 -13.13 9.02
N ARG A 147 -18.85 -12.94 9.27
CA ARG A 147 -17.77 -13.72 8.67
C ARG A 147 -16.66 -13.98 9.68
N ILE A 148 -16.12 -15.20 9.64
CA ILE A 148 -14.95 -15.59 10.42
C ILE A 148 -13.85 -15.98 9.43
N PHE A 149 -12.69 -15.33 9.54
CA PHE A 149 -11.50 -15.69 8.77
C PHE A 149 -10.51 -16.37 9.68
N ASP A 150 -10.28 -17.66 9.47
CA ASP A 150 -9.20 -18.41 10.12
C ASP A 150 -7.88 -18.09 9.38
N THR A 151 -7.01 -17.38 10.08
CA THR A 151 -5.71 -16.95 9.55
C THR A 151 -4.54 -17.83 9.99
N THR A 152 -4.81 -19.00 10.62
CA THR A 152 -3.81 -19.91 11.20
C THR A 152 -2.66 -20.21 10.24
N ARG A 153 -2.99 -20.53 8.98
CA ARG A 153 -2.03 -20.92 7.95
C ARG A 153 -1.80 -19.85 6.90
N LEU A 154 -2.40 -18.67 7.06
CA LEU A 154 -2.32 -17.62 6.06
C LEU A 154 -1.08 -16.76 6.27
N SER A 155 -0.38 -16.48 5.18
CA SER A 155 0.56 -15.35 5.08
C SER A 155 -0.21 -14.02 5.03
N VAL A 156 0.50 -12.91 5.24
CA VAL A 156 -0.06 -11.56 5.11
C VAL A 156 -0.68 -11.36 3.71
N HIS A 157 -0.02 -11.86 2.67
CA HIS A 157 -0.48 -11.73 1.28
C HIS A 157 -1.73 -12.56 0.99
N GLU A 158 -1.85 -13.75 1.57
CA GLU A 158 -3.04 -14.59 1.43
C GLU A 158 -4.23 -13.99 2.13
N LEU A 159 -4.05 -13.47 3.35
CA LEU A 159 -5.10 -12.74 4.04
C LEU A 159 -5.57 -11.54 3.21
N ARG A 160 -4.63 -10.74 2.69
CA ARG A 160 -4.96 -9.60 1.82
C ARG A 160 -5.81 -10.02 0.62
N ARG A 161 -5.44 -11.10 -0.08
CA ARG A 161 -6.23 -11.62 -1.22
C ARG A 161 -7.65 -12.02 -0.82
N ILE A 162 -7.80 -12.67 0.32
CA ILE A 162 -9.11 -13.07 0.84
C ILE A 162 -9.98 -11.84 1.13
N ILE A 163 -9.42 -10.83 1.77
CA ILE A 163 -10.16 -9.58 2.05
C ILE A 163 -10.56 -8.86 0.75
N ILE A 164 -9.64 -8.78 -0.22
CA ILE A 164 -9.92 -8.19 -1.54
C ILE A 164 -11.03 -8.94 -2.26
N SER A 165 -11.04 -10.27 -2.24
CA SER A 165 -12.07 -11.08 -2.90
C SER A 165 -13.45 -10.91 -2.29
N HIS A 166 -13.53 -10.53 -1.01
CA HIS A 166 -14.81 -10.37 -0.30
C HIS A 166 -15.36 -8.95 -0.32
N PHE A 167 -14.50 -7.95 -0.26
CA PHE A 167 -14.86 -6.54 -0.10
C PHE A 167 -14.51 -5.69 -1.31
N GLY A 168 -13.78 -6.24 -2.28
CA GLY A 168 -13.51 -5.59 -3.56
C GLY A 168 -14.78 -5.39 -4.39
N PRO A 169 -14.72 -4.60 -5.46
CA PRO A 169 -15.86 -4.35 -6.33
C PRO A 169 -16.34 -5.67 -6.96
N ALA A 170 -17.67 -5.86 -7.02
CA ALA A 170 -18.33 -7.06 -7.54
C ALA A 170 -17.96 -7.38 -9.02
N SER A 171 -17.41 -6.43 -9.74
CA SER A 171 -16.92 -6.57 -11.12
C SER A 171 -15.55 -7.27 -11.25
N GLY A 172 -15.09 -7.98 -10.21
CA GLY A 172 -13.85 -8.79 -10.29
C GLY A 172 -12.54 -8.00 -10.34
N GLY A 173 -12.60 -6.69 -10.11
CA GLY A 173 -11.44 -5.83 -10.07
C GLY A 173 -10.81 -5.80 -8.66
N ALA A 174 -10.07 -6.85 -8.27
CA ALA A 174 -9.00 -6.60 -7.31
C ALA A 174 -8.18 -5.39 -7.81
N PRO A 175 -7.70 -4.48 -6.95
CA PRO A 175 -6.81 -3.42 -7.41
C PRO A 175 -5.66 -4.10 -8.14
N ARG A 176 -5.68 -3.97 -9.47
CA ARG A 176 -4.62 -4.49 -10.31
C ARG A 176 -3.38 -3.67 -10.06
N MET A 177 -2.23 -4.33 -10.06
CA MET A 177 -0.94 -3.67 -9.95
C MET A 177 -0.83 -2.55 -11.00
N ALA A 178 -0.72 -1.30 -10.54
CA ALA A 178 -0.53 -0.16 -11.44
C ALA A 178 0.84 -0.29 -12.12
N THR A 179 0.81 -0.46 -13.44
CA THR A 179 2.02 -0.69 -14.24
C THR A 179 2.40 0.56 -15.01
N ARG A 180 3.67 0.93 -14.93
CA ARG A 180 4.25 2.05 -15.64
C ARG A 180 5.49 1.62 -16.41
N VAL A 181 5.59 2.02 -17.68
CA VAL A 181 6.79 1.86 -18.50
C VAL A 181 7.43 3.23 -18.73
N VAL A 182 8.70 3.38 -18.33
CA VAL A 182 9.43 4.65 -18.39
C VAL A 182 10.60 4.54 -19.33
N SER A 183 10.59 5.32 -20.45
CA SER A 183 11.78 5.48 -21.25
C SER A 183 12.73 6.49 -20.65
N PHE A 184 14.03 6.18 -20.63
CA PHE A 184 15.04 7.05 -20.05
C PHE A 184 16.39 6.98 -20.77
N GLY A 185 17.26 7.96 -20.50
CA GLY A 185 18.64 7.99 -20.95
C GLY A 185 19.59 7.61 -19.80
N PHE A 186 20.46 6.63 -20.03
CA PHE A 186 21.52 6.27 -19.05
C PHE A 186 22.41 7.46 -18.71
N LYS A 187 22.58 8.42 -19.64
CA LYS A 187 23.28 9.68 -19.36
C LYS A 187 22.71 10.45 -18.16
N TYR A 188 21.41 10.26 -17.85
CA TYR A 188 20.71 10.94 -16.77
C TYR A 188 20.38 10.01 -15.60
N GLY A 189 20.90 8.79 -15.63
CA GLY A 189 20.65 7.74 -14.63
C GLY A 189 19.31 7.00 -14.83
N PRO A 190 19.18 5.77 -14.34
CA PRO A 190 17.90 5.05 -14.33
C PRO A 190 16.89 5.74 -13.42
N PRO A 191 15.57 5.52 -13.65
CA PRO A 191 14.53 5.94 -12.69
C PRO A 191 14.79 5.27 -11.33
N VAL A 192 14.77 6.06 -10.25
CA VAL A 192 15.06 5.57 -8.89
C VAL A 192 14.04 4.58 -8.35
N ASP A 193 12.84 4.62 -8.92
CA ASP A 193 11.71 3.76 -8.59
C ASP A 193 11.50 2.62 -9.59
N ALA A 194 12.46 2.36 -10.49
CA ALA A 194 12.37 1.25 -11.44
C ALA A 194 12.60 -0.09 -10.74
N ASP A 195 11.65 -1.00 -10.85
CA ASP A 195 11.74 -2.37 -10.36
C ASP A 195 12.51 -3.28 -11.34
N VAL A 196 12.34 -3.01 -12.62
CA VAL A 196 13.00 -3.75 -13.70
C VAL A 196 13.56 -2.75 -14.70
N VAL A 197 14.79 -2.95 -15.13
CA VAL A 197 15.47 -2.07 -16.11
C VAL A 197 15.99 -2.90 -17.27
N PHE A 198 15.63 -2.50 -18.47
CA PHE A 198 16.16 -3.06 -19.72
C PHE A 198 17.03 -2.03 -20.45
N ASP A 199 18.19 -2.48 -20.89
CA ASP A 199 19.10 -1.69 -21.69
C ASP A 199 18.91 -2.03 -23.17
N VAL A 200 18.53 -1.04 -23.99
CA VAL A 200 18.31 -1.20 -25.42
C VAL A 200 19.39 -0.52 -26.26
N ARG A 201 20.59 -0.29 -25.70
CA ARG A 201 21.70 0.32 -26.43
C ARG A 201 22.32 -0.59 -27.47
N PHE A 202 22.07 -1.89 -27.41
CA PHE A 202 22.51 -2.86 -28.41
C PHE A 202 21.82 -2.69 -29.77
N LEU A 203 20.63 -2.06 -29.82
CA LEU A 203 19.94 -1.73 -31.06
C LEU A 203 20.68 -0.62 -31.82
N ASP A 204 20.61 -0.64 -33.15
CA ASP A 204 21.16 0.40 -33.98
C ASP A 204 20.62 1.79 -33.64
N ASN A 205 21.52 2.78 -33.65
CA ASN A 205 21.23 4.09 -33.12
C ASN A 205 20.77 5.08 -34.23
N PRO A 206 19.48 5.50 -34.22
CA PRO A 206 18.97 6.48 -35.17
C PRO A 206 19.77 7.80 -35.21
N TYR A 207 20.49 8.12 -34.14
CA TYR A 207 21.35 9.31 -34.09
C TYR A 207 22.41 9.36 -35.17
N PHE A 208 22.87 8.23 -35.70
CA PHE A 208 23.86 8.14 -36.77
C PHE A 208 23.24 8.24 -38.19
N VAL A 209 21.90 8.27 -38.25
CA VAL A 209 21.16 8.47 -39.51
C VAL A 209 20.83 9.95 -39.65
N PRO A 210 21.40 10.69 -40.66
CA PRO A 210 21.34 12.14 -40.70
C PRO A 210 19.93 12.75 -40.59
N HIS A 211 18.95 12.17 -41.26
CA HIS A 211 17.56 12.67 -41.27
C HIS A 211 16.75 12.26 -40.03
N LEU A 212 17.23 11.31 -39.23
CA LEU A 212 16.56 10.86 -38.00
C LEU A 212 17.16 11.49 -36.73
N LYS A 213 18.40 11.98 -36.80
CA LYS A 213 19.18 12.47 -35.67
C LYS A 213 18.44 13.51 -34.83
N ALA A 214 17.75 14.44 -35.44
CA ALA A 214 17.04 15.52 -34.75
C ALA A 214 15.66 15.13 -34.25
N LEU A 215 15.05 14.08 -34.81
CA LEU A 215 13.69 13.63 -34.50
C LEU A 215 13.62 12.82 -33.19
N PRO A 216 12.60 12.98 -32.37
CA PRO A 216 12.41 12.14 -31.20
C PRO A 216 11.86 10.76 -31.57
N GLY A 217 11.95 9.80 -30.67
CA GLY A 217 11.38 8.45 -30.83
C GLY A 217 9.86 8.38 -30.93
N THR A 218 9.17 9.50 -30.66
CA THR A 218 7.72 9.66 -30.91
C THR A 218 7.42 9.98 -32.36
N ASN A 219 8.43 10.29 -33.19
CA ASN A 219 8.26 10.53 -34.60
C ASN A 219 8.19 9.21 -35.38
N GLN A 220 7.23 9.12 -36.33
CA GLN A 220 6.97 7.90 -37.08
C GLN A 220 8.21 7.36 -37.82
N ALA A 221 9.02 8.23 -38.45
CA ALA A 221 10.22 7.80 -39.16
C ALA A 221 11.26 7.13 -38.24
N VAL A 222 11.39 7.60 -36.99
CA VAL A 222 12.26 6.96 -35.97
C VAL A 222 11.66 5.66 -35.52
N THR A 223 10.33 5.62 -35.31
CA THR A 223 9.62 4.40 -34.96
C THR A 223 9.81 3.31 -36.02
N ASP A 224 9.57 3.66 -37.30
CA ASP A 224 9.72 2.72 -38.40
C ASP A 224 11.15 2.18 -38.51
N TYR A 225 12.14 3.04 -38.36
CA TYR A 225 13.55 2.63 -38.36
C TYR A 225 13.88 1.64 -37.27
N VAL A 226 13.49 1.93 -35.99
CA VAL A 226 13.79 1.07 -34.85
C VAL A 226 13.00 -0.23 -34.94
N MET A 227 11.75 -0.19 -35.35
CA MET A 227 10.89 -1.36 -35.47
C MET A 227 11.25 -2.28 -36.62
N ALA A 228 11.93 -1.76 -37.66
CA ALA A 228 12.43 -2.58 -38.77
C ALA A 228 13.65 -3.44 -38.41
N LEU A 229 14.31 -3.18 -37.29
CA LEU A 229 15.46 -3.98 -36.84
C LEU A 229 15.00 -5.37 -36.38
N PRO A 230 15.60 -6.47 -36.88
CA PRO A 230 15.22 -7.84 -36.48
C PRO A 230 15.32 -8.06 -34.97
N GLU A 231 16.36 -7.51 -34.34
CA GLU A 231 16.62 -7.60 -32.91
C GLU A 231 15.53 -6.92 -32.07
N THR A 232 14.88 -5.89 -32.61
CA THR A 232 13.78 -5.21 -31.94
C THR A 232 12.57 -6.13 -31.75
N ALA A 233 12.17 -6.84 -32.81
CA ALA A 233 11.05 -7.76 -32.75
C ALA A 233 11.30 -8.92 -31.76
N GLU A 234 12.51 -9.46 -31.80
CA GLU A 234 12.92 -10.55 -30.89
C GLU A 234 12.98 -10.07 -29.44
N PHE A 235 13.57 -8.92 -29.18
CA PHE A 235 13.64 -8.31 -27.85
C PHE A 235 12.24 -8.05 -27.27
N LEU A 236 11.36 -7.38 -28.03
CA LEU A 236 10.00 -7.08 -27.60
C LEU A 236 9.23 -8.37 -27.27
N LYS A 237 9.34 -9.40 -28.11
CA LYS A 237 8.70 -10.69 -27.86
C LYS A 237 9.17 -11.31 -26.55
N LYS A 238 10.50 -11.46 -26.37
CA LYS A 238 11.07 -12.11 -25.17
C LYS A 238 10.75 -11.31 -23.90
N THR A 239 10.87 -9.98 -23.97
CA THR A 239 10.60 -9.10 -22.84
C THR A 239 9.12 -9.14 -22.45
N ARG A 240 8.21 -9.08 -23.43
CA ARG A 240 6.78 -9.24 -23.17
C ARG A 240 6.46 -10.59 -22.55
N ASP A 241 6.97 -11.67 -23.08
CA ASP A 241 6.70 -13.02 -22.60
C ASP A 241 7.21 -13.19 -21.15
N LEU A 242 8.38 -12.64 -20.83
CA LEU A 242 8.91 -12.59 -19.47
C LEU A 242 8.00 -11.78 -18.54
N LEU A 243 7.59 -10.59 -18.95
CA LEU A 243 6.74 -9.73 -18.12
C LEU A 243 5.36 -10.35 -17.90
N LEU A 244 4.74 -10.93 -18.92
CA LEU A 244 3.47 -11.64 -18.78
C LEU A 244 3.58 -12.85 -17.84
N PHE A 245 4.75 -13.46 -17.73
CA PHE A 245 5.02 -14.52 -16.78
C PHE A 245 5.19 -14.00 -15.34
N VAL A 246 5.94 -12.90 -15.12
CA VAL A 246 6.28 -12.43 -13.76
C VAL A 246 5.22 -11.52 -13.15
N MET A 247 4.53 -10.68 -13.95
CA MET A 247 3.57 -9.69 -13.44
C MET A 247 2.44 -10.32 -12.60
N PRO A 248 1.78 -11.42 -12.98
CA PRO A 248 0.78 -12.06 -12.13
C PRO A 248 1.37 -12.62 -10.83
N ARG A 249 2.66 -12.88 -10.79
CA ARG A 249 3.37 -13.33 -9.60
C ARG A 249 3.66 -12.19 -8.66
N TYR A 250 4.05 -11.03 -9.18
CA TYR A 250 4.19 -9.79 -8.40
C TYR A 250 2.85 -9.36 -7.78
N GLU A 251 1.76 -9.43 -8.54
CA GLU A 251 0.42 -9.17 -7.99
C GLU A 251 0.06 -10.14 -6.85
N ARG A 252 0.40 -11.42 -7.00
CA ARG A 252 0.17 -12.42 -5.94
C ARG A 252 0.99 -12.16 -4.68
N GLU A 253 2.19 -11.60 -4.83
CA GLU A 253 3.02 -11.14 -3.70
C GLU A 253 2.52 -9.84 -3.06
N GLY A 254 1.48 -9.21 -3.61
CA GLY A 254 0.88 -7.99 -3.08
C GLY A 254 1.54 -6.71 -3.56
N LYS A 255 2.34 -6.76 -4.65
CA LYS A 255 2.93 -5.57 -5.26
C LYS A 255 1.84 -4.71 -5.88
N SER A 256 1.74 -3.45 -5.43
CA SER A 256 0.71 -2.51 -5.88
C SER A 256 1.15 -1.65 -7.08
N TYR A 257 2.47 -1.50 -7.28
CA TYR A 257 3.06 -0.68 -8.35
C TYR A 257 4.20 -1.44 -9.00
N LEU A 258 4.32 -1.36 -10.33
CA LEU A 258 5.43 -1.90 -11.10
C LEU A 258 5.94 -0.82 -12.06
N THR A 259 7.21 -0.45 -11.92
CA THR A 259 7.87 0.47 -12.84
C THR A 259 8.92 -0.28 -13.68
N ILE A 260 8.73 -0.26 -14.99
CA ILE A 260 9.63 -0.89 -15.96
C ILE A 260 10.40 0.22 -16.68
N GLY A 261 11.71 0.27 -16.48
CA GLY A 261 12.61 1.22 -17.14
C GLY A 261 13.16 0.67 -18.45
N ILE A 262 13.04 1.43 -19.54
CA ILE A 262 13.68 1.14 -20.83
C ILE A 262 14.72 2.20 -21.09
N GLY A 263 16.00 1.83 -21.12
CA GLY A 263 17.12 2.76 -21.21
C GLY A 263 17.87 2.71 -22.53
N CYS A 264 18.10 3.87 -23.15
CA CYS A 264 19.11 4.04 -24.20
C CYS A 264 20.12 5.12 -23.79
N THR A 265 21.07 5.51 -24.64
CA THR A 265 22.12 6.48 -24.28
C THR A 265 21.56 7.82 -23.81
N GLY A 266 20.69 8.45 -24.62
CA GLY A 266 20.15 9.79 -24.36
C GLY A 266 18.66 9.81 -23.98
N GLY A 267 17.96 8.68 -24.00
CA GLY A 267 16.52 8.62 -23.67
C GLY A 267 15.59 9.21 -24.74
N ARG A 268 16.08 9.48 -25.94
CA ARG A 268 15.36 10.25 -26.96
C ARG A 268 14.80 9.42 -28.12
N HIS A 269 15.47 8.33 -28.52
CA HIS A 269 15.11 7.54 -29.71
C HIS A 269 14.66 6.12 -29.33
N ARG A 270 15.60 5.16 -29.28
CA ARG A 270 15.35 3.71 -29.10
C ARG A 270 14.47 3.39 -27.89
N SER A 271 14.83 3.94 -26.72
CA SER A 271 14.07 3.68 -25.50
C SER A 271 12.63 4.18 -25.57
N VAL A 272 12.38 5.28 -26.28
CA VAL A 272 11.02 5.85 -26.47
C VAL A 272 10.17 4.89 -27.30
N VAL A 273 10.68 4.45 -28.44
CA VAL A 273 10.00 3.50 -29.35
C VAL A 273 9.70 2.18 -28.63
N ILE A 274 10.71 1.61 -27.97
CA ILE A 274 10.57 0.34 -27.27
C ILE A 274 9.60 0.44 -26.08
N ALA A 275 9.67 1.51 -25.28
CA ALA A 275 8.77 1.72 -24.15
C ALA A 275 7.31 1.85 -24.59
N GLN A 276 7.05 2.60 -25.67
CA GLN A 276 5.70 2.72 -26.22
C GLN A 276 5.17 1.37 -26.71
N SER A 277 5.93 0.68 -27.57
CA SER A 277 5.52 -0.61 -28.13
C SER A 277 5.29 -1.68 -27.05
N LEU A 278 6.16 -1.72 -26.03
CA LEU A 278 6.02 -2.67 -24.91
C LEU A 278 4.79 -2.33 -24.06
N GLY A 279 4.58 -1.05 -23.75
CA GLY A 279 3.42 -0.59 -22.97
C GLY A 279 2.10 -0.95 -23.64
N ASP A 280 1.97 -0.66 -24.94
CA ASP A 280 0.79 -0.99 -25.73
C ASP A 280 0.54 -2.50 -25.80
N SER A 281 1.61 -3.28 -25.99
CA SER A 281 1.54 -4.74 -26.05
C SER A 281 1.11 -5.35 -24.70
N LEU A 282 1.61 -4.83 -23.58
CA LEU A 282 1.21 -5.27 -22.23
C LEU A 282 -0.24 -4.87 -21.92
N ALA A 283 -0.63 -3.63 -22.24
CA ALA A 283 -2.00 -3.16 -22.04
C ALA A 283 -3.03 -4.05 -22.78
N ASN A 284 -2.73 -4.37 -24.03
CA ASN A 284 -3.57 -5.26 -24.83
C ASN A 284 -3.62 -6.69 -24.30
N ALA A 285 -2.48 -7.27 -23.88
CA ALA A 285 -2.42 -8.64 -23.40
C ALA A 285 -3.09 -8.81 -22.03
N LEU A 286 -2.97 -7.82 -21.14
CA LEU A 286 -3.49 -7.86 -19.78
C LEU A 286 -4.89 -7.26 -19.65
N GLN A 287 -5.43 -6.65 -20.72
CA GLN A 287 -6.70 -5.92 -20.70
C GLN A 287 -6.77 -4.91 -19.53
N THR A 288 -5.68 -4.15 -19.35
CA THR A 288 -5.53 -3.14 -18.28
C THR A 288 -4.80 -1.92 -18.82
N SER A 289 -4.92 -0.79 -18.13
CA SER A 289 -4.15 0.41 -18.48
C SER A 289 -2.69 0.25 -18.05
N VAL A 290 -1.77 0.55 -18.96
CA VAL A 290 -0.33 0.66 -18.70
C VAL A 290 0.07 2.09 -19.00
N MET A 291 0.61 2.81 -18.02
CA MET A 291 1.07 4.18 -18.21
C MET A 291 2.45 4.17 -18.88
N VAL A 292 2.59 4.85 -20.02
CA VAL A 292 3.89 5.05 -20.65
C VAL A 292 4.36 6.48 -20.45
N VAL A 293 5.60 6.64 -19.98
CA VAL A 293 6.21 7.96 -19.71
C VAL A 293 7.56 8.06 -20.38
N HIS A 294 7.79 9.13 -21.11
CA HIS A 294 9.07 9.41 -21.78
C HIS A 294 9.82 10.50 -21.00
N ARG A 295 10.63 10.08 -20.01
CA ARG A 295 11.26 11.01 -19.06
C ARG A 295 12.23 12.01 -19.69
N ASP A 296 13.00 11.58 -20.67
CA ASP A 296 14.13 12.36 -21.21
C ASP A 296 13.97 12.72 -22.70
N VAL A 297 12.80 12.53 -23.30
CA VAL A 297 12.55 12.73 -24.76
C VAL A 297 12.81 14.16 -25.20
N ASP A 298 12.47 15.14 -24.37
CA ASP A 298 12.59 16.58 -24.69
C ASP A 298 13.91 17.19 -24.19
N ARG A 299 14.76 16.41 -23.52
CA ARG A 299 16.08 16.90 -23.09
C ARG A 299 17.00 17.09 -24.29
N SER A 300 17.30 18.33 -24.63
CA SER A 300 18.19 18.68 -25.72
C SER A 300 19.61 18.16 -25.48
N SER A 301 20.24 17.65 -26.50
CA SER A 301 21.64 17.19 -26.49
C SER A 301 22.67 18.31 -26.47
N GLY A 302 22.27 19.55 -26.24
CA GLY A 302 23.13 20.73 -26.22
C GLY A 302 23.00 21.49 -24.91
N GLY A 303 24.07 21.43 -24.08
CA GLY A 303 24.18 22.29 -22.90
C GLY A 303 24.78 21.58 -21.70
N ALA A 304 26.08 21.34 -21.71
CA ALA A 304 26.82 21.34 -20.47
C ALA A 304 26.82 22.78 -19.93
N SER A 305 26.30 22.98 -18.72
CA SER A 305 26.23 24.19 -17.93
C SER A 305 24.88 24.90 -17.92
N ALA A 306 24.06 24.57 -16.93
CA ALA A 306 23.43 25.57 -16.08
C ALA A 306 22.64 24.86 -14.97
N GLY A 307 22.93 25.19 -13.74
CA GLY A 307 22.03 25.01 -12.63
C GLY A 307 22.15 23.68 -11.88
N ARG A 308 23.21 23.53 -11.10
CA ARG A 308 22.99 22.99 -9.75
C ARG A 308 22.01 23.95 -9.09
N GLU A 309 20.73 23.66 -9.16
CA GLU A 309 19.83 24.16 -8.13
C GLU A 309 20.29 23.55 -6.82
N SER A 310 20.93 24.39 -6.03
CA SER A 310 21.25 24.14 -4.64
C SER A 310 19.93 23.83 -3.94
N VAL A 311 19.78 22.58 -3.54
CA VAL A 311 18.85 22.19 -2.47
C VAL A 311 19.13 23.18 -1.32
N PRO A 312 18.15 23.93 -0.82
CA PRO A 312 18.35 24.74 0.35
C PRO A 312 18.71 23.80 1.49
N GLN A 313 19.97 23.85 1.92
CA GLN A 313 20.41 23.20 3.13
C GLN A 313 19.61 23.84 4.26
N SER A 314 18.79 23.05 4.94
CA SER A 314 18.26 23.39 6.24
C SER A 314 19.43 23.79 7.13
N PRO A 315 19.36 24.91 7.87
CA PRO A 315 20.46 25.32 8.71
C PRO A 315 20.72 24.24 9.76
N THR A 316 21.91 23.68 9.70
CA THR A 316 22.46 22.86 10.78
C THR A 316 22.41 23.62 12.09
N SER A 317 21.90 22.96 13.12
CA SER A 317 21.69 23.44 14.49
C SER A 317 22.97 23.71 15.28
N GLU A 318 24.02 24.22 14.66
CA GLU A 318 25.30 24.49 15.32
C GLU A 318 25.71 25.97 15.36
N THR A 319 24.85 26.91 15.05
CA THR A 319 25.21 28.31 15.19
C THR A 319 24.08 29.10 15.87
N ARG A 320 23.77 28.77 17.13
CA ARG A 320 23.06 29.61 18.08
C ARG A 320 23.18 29.10 19.52
N MET A 321 24.40 29.00 20.02
CA MET A 321 24.70 28.93 21.45
C MET A 321 25.92 29.82 21.78
N SER A 322 25.84 31.08 21.51
CA SER A 322 26.65 32.11 22.13
C SER A 322 25.79 33.38 22.20
N GLU A 323 25.51 33.83 23.40
CA GLU A 323 24.69 34.97 23.80
C GLU A 323 23.28 34.65 24.29
N ILE A 324 23.18 33.89 25.39
CA ILE A 324 22.21 34.17 26.44
C ILE A 324 22.98 34.16 27.75
N GLU A 325 23.04 35.36 28.31
CA GLU A 325 23.72 35.72 29.56
C GLU A 325 23.34 34.79 30.73
N LEU A 326 24.40 34.34 31.41
CA LEU A 326 24.37 33.93 32.82
C LEU A 326 23.82 35.04 33.70
N LYS A 327 22.54 34.96 34.07
CA LYS A 327 22.04 35.62 35.27
C LYS A 327 21.01 34.74 35.95
N GLY A 328 21.41 34.20 37.09
CA GLY A 328 20.55 33.82 38.19
C GLY A 328 20.03 32.40 38.22
N MET A 329 20.86 31.46 38.66
CA MET A 329 20.38 30.31 39.45
C MET A 329 21.51 29.87 40.38
N SER A 330 21.31 30.15 41.66
CA SER A 330 22.13 29.73 42.80
C SER A 330 22.12 28.20 42.90
N ALA A 331 23.31 27.64 43.18
CA ALA A 331 23.54 26.21 43.41
C ALA A 331 22.77 25.71 44.65
N PRO A 332 22.24 24.47 44.63
CA PRO A 332 21.73 23.82 45.81
C PRO A 332 22.89 23.35 46.73
N PRO A 333 22.68 23.31 48.06
CA PRO A 333 23.71 22.92 49.04
C PRO A 333 23.99 21.42 49.00
N PRO A 334 25.19 20.97 49.44
CA PRO A 334 25.59 19.57 49.42
C PRO A 334 24.84 18.75 50.49
N PRO A 335 24.67 17.45 50.27
CA PRO A 335 23.98 16.58 51.26
C PRO A 335 24.91 16.32 52.48
N ASN A 336 24.32 16.59 53.66
CA ASN A 336 24.91 16.24 54.96
C ASN A 336 25.20 14.76 55.11
N GLY A 337 26.45 14.44 55.36
CA GLY A 337 26.83 13.15 55.89
C GLY A 337 26.47 13.04 57.39
N ARG A 338 25.94 11.88 57.73
CA ARG A 338 26.01 11.22 59.06
C ARG A 338 26.05 9.75 58.74
N GLY A 339 27.01 8.95 59.11
CA GLY A 339 27.69 8.83 60.39
C GLY A 339 27.08 7.67 61.15
N ASP A 340 27.80 6.59 61.12
CA ASP A 340 27.94 5.50 62.12
C ASP A 340 26.77 5.23 63.09
N ARG A 341 26.16 4.05 62.92
CA ARG A 341 26.29 2.94 63.90
C ARG A 341 25.59 1.67 63.41
#